data_f1e06878808ffb0ba58d8ddd0d8815e8
#
_entry.id   f1e06878808ffb0ba58d8ddd0d8815e8
#
_cell.length_a   1.000
_cell.length_b   1.000
_cell.length_c   1.000
_cell.angle_alpha   90.00
_cell.angle_beta   90.00
_cell.angle_gamma   90.00
#
_symmetry.space_group_name_H-M   'P 1'
#
loop_
_entity.id
_entity.type
_entity.pdbx_description
1 polymer ?
#
loop_
_entity_poly.entity_id
_entity_poly.type
_entity_poly.pdbx_seq_one_letter_code
_entity_poly.pdbx_strand_id
1 'polypeptide(L)'
;MGNRAVRKWKKTRMVTAMLAVCSIFFGIIVGCKVKSNEKSEMLPIITIGTDQFEPYNYLDSKGNNVGVDVELATEAFKRLGYEPRFCVISWEDKEQLLSDEAIDCIWACYTMTGREDKYQWAGPYLYSRQMIVVRSDHDIWKFDDLEGKRIAVQATTKAEDLFLHRIESDLPTVSQVNCFSATEDMFAAIRKNYVDAIAGHEAMLRKFVDDGEGAYRMLEESPYRSALGVAFRKGTHAEL
;
A
#
# COMPACT_ATOMS: atom_id res chain seq x y z
N MET A 1 18.21 12.06 -93.08
CA MET A 1 17.64 10.96 -92.26
C MET A 1 18.08 10.97 -90.81
N GLY A 2 18.24 12.12 -90.16
CA GLY A 2 18.86 12.20 -88.81
C GLY A 2 17.92 12.64 -87.65
N ASN A 3 16.75 13.22 -87.91
CA ASN A 3 15.99 13.88 -86.85
C ASN A 3 14.88 13.06 -86.18
N ARG A 4 14.47 11.88 -86.71
CA ARG A 4 13.41 11.02 -86.13
C ARG A 4 13.94 10.07 -85.02
N ALA A 5 15.18 9.59 -85.16
CA ALA A 5 15.80 8.69 -84.18
C ALA A 5 16.13 9.36 -82.85
N VAL A 6 16.68 10.57 -82.90
CA VAL A 6 17.02 11.37 -81.69
C VAL A 6 15.76 11.76 -80.90
N ARG A 7 14.66 12.02 -81.58
CA ARG A 7 13.39 12.43 -80.94
C ARG A 7 12.68 11.28 -80.24
N LYS A 8 12.85 10.03 -80.78
CA LYS A 8 12.33 8.79 -80.17
C LYS A 8 13.14 8.42 -78.93
N TRP A 9 14.45 8.59 -78.96
CA TRP A 9 15.35 8.29 -77.85
C TRP A 9 15.15 9.23 -76.65
N LYS A 10 14.91 10.55 -76.89
CA LYS A 10 14.60 11.49 -75.86
C LYS A 10 13.21 11.24 -75.19
N LYS A 11 12.18 10.78 -75.99
CA LYS A 11 10.90 10.42 -75.42
C LYS A 11 10.96 9.14 -74.56
N THR A 12 11.75 8.13 -74.97
CA THR A 12 11.90 6.88 -74.20
C THR A 12 12.63 7.15 -72.90
N ARG A 13 13.67 7.98 -72.87
CA ARG A 13 14.36 8.37 -71.63
C ARG A 13 13.52 9.20 -70.66
N MET A 14 12.62 10.05 -71.19
CA MET A 14 11.72 10.84 -70.41
C MET A 14 10.62 10.00 -69.77
N VAL A 15 10.09 8.99 -70.49
CA VAL A 15 9.10 8.07 -69.96
C VAL A 15 9.71 7.14 -68.89
N THR A 16 10.95 6.63 -69.10
CA THR A 16 11.66 5.83 -68.11
C THR A 16 12.06 6.64 -66.86
N ALA A 17 12.43 7.90 -66.98
CA ALA A 17 12.69 8.80 -65.85
C ALA A 17 11.40 9.12 -65.08
N MET A 18 10.29 9.28 -65.75
CA MET A 18 8.99 9.55 -65.11
C MET A 18 8.43 8.34 -64.37
N LEU A 19 8.62 7.11 -64.89
CA LEU A 19 8.27 5.87 -64.22
C LEU A 19 9.17 5.57 -63.00
N ALA A 20 10.46 5.94 -63.04
CA ALA A 20 11.36 5.81 -61.88
C ALA A 20 11.02 6.79 -60.76
N VAL A 21 10.58 8.01 -61.09
CA VAL A 21 10.15 9.01 -60.08
C VAL A 21 8.78 8.61 -59.45
N CYS A 22 7.85 8.04 -60.22
CA CYS A 22 6.59 7.51 -59.71
C CYS A 22 6.81 6.31 -58.78
N SER A 23 7.80 5.46 -59.02
CA SER A 23 8.13 4.30 -58.17
C SER A 23 8.73 4.75 -56.83
N ILE A 24 9.50 5.85 -56.81
CA ILE A 24 10.04 6.42 -55.60
C ILE A 24 8.97 7.12 -54.76
N PHE A 25 8.01 7.79 -55.41
CA PHE A 25 6.88 8.42 -54.70
C PHE A 25 5.89 7.38 -54.16
N PHE A 26 5.70 6.23 -54.83
CA PHE A 26 4.83 5.16 -54.35
C PHE A 26 5.48 4.36 -53.21
N GLY A 27 6.83 4.33 -53.13
CA GLY A 27 7.58 3.72 -52.01
C GLY A 27 7.57 4.57 -50.72
N ILE A 28 7.37 5.89 -50.85
CA ILE A 28 7.32 6.80 -49.69
C ILE A 28 5.91 6.84 -49.05
N ILE A 29 4.85 6.52 -49.80
CA ILE A 29 3.48 6.52 -49.28
C ILE A 29 3.15 5.23 -48.53
N VAL A 30 3.86 4.11 -48.78
CA VAL A 30 3.66 2.81 -48.06
C VAL A 30 4.42 2.79 -46.76
N GLY A 31 5.30 3.81 -46.50
CA GLY A 31 6.02 4.00 -45.20
C GLY A 31 5.25 4.79 -44.15
N CYS A 32 4.00 5.19 -44.34
CA CYS A 32 3.14 5.61 -43.25
C CYS A 32 2.89 4.40 -42.37
N LYS A 33 3.70 4.29 -41.30
CA LYS A 33 3.36 3.49 -40.14
C LYS A 33 1.86 3.67 -39.88
N VAL A 34 1.10 2.62 -40.12
CA VAL A 34 -0.14 2.41 -39.42
C VAL A 34 0.23 2.59 -37.94
N LYS A 35 -0.08 3.74 -37.36
CA LYS A 35 -0.20 3.82 -35.93
C LYS A 35 -1.20 2.74 -35.60
N SER A 36 -0.70 1.61 -35.12
CA SER A 36 -1.53 0.69 -34.38
C SER A 36 -2.28 1.58 -33.40
N ASN A 37 -3.57 1.66 -33.57
CA ASN A 37 -4.45 2.07 -32.48
C ASN A 37 -4.17 1.04 -31.40
N GLU A 38 -3.19 1.30 -30.53
CA GLU A 38 -3.11 0.65 -29.25
C GLU A 38 -4.47 0.99 -28.63
N LYS A 39 -5.42 0.07 -28.75
CA LYS A 39 -6.49 -0.02 -27.81
C LYS A 39 -5.75 0.03 -26.47
N SER A 40 -5.90 1.11 -25.74
CA SER A 40 -5.54 1.14 -24.32
C SER A 40 -6.37 0.01 -23.72
N GLU A 41 -5.79 -1.19 -23.64
CA GLU A 41 -6.37 -2.25 -22.85
C GLU A 41 -6.40 -1.70 -21.44
N MET A 42 -7.60 -1.47 -20.93
CA MET A 42 -7.78 -1.09 -19.54
C MET A 42 -7.18 -2.21 -18.69
N LEU A 43 -6.21 -1.87 -17.86
CA LEU A 43 -5.60 -2.83 -16.96
C LEU A 43 -6.68 -3.40 -16.03
N PRO A 44 -6.60 -4.67 -15.66
CA PRO A 44 -7.45 -5.22 -14.64
C PRO A 44 -7.27 -4.45 -13.34
N ILE A 45 -8.37 -4.18 -12.66
CA ILE A 45 -8.35 -3.46 -11.39
C ILE A 45 -8.04 -4.45 -10.27
N ILE A 46 -7.21 -4.01 -9.31
CA ILE A 46 -7.02 -4.71 -8.04
C ILE A 46 -7.46 -3.78 -6.91
N THR A 47 -8.46 -4.22 -6.13
CA THR A 47 -9.03 -3.45 -5.03
C THR A 47 -8.32 -3.77 -3.73
N ILE A 48 -7.71 -2.75 -3.13
CA ILE A 48 -6.87 -2.85 -1.95
C ILE A 48 -7.63 -2.28 -0.74
N GLY A 49 -7.92 -3.10 0.25
CA GLY A 49 -8.47 -2.66 1.52
C GLY A 49 -7.39 -1.98 2.37
N THR A 50 -7.66 -0.75 2.80
CA THR A 50 -6.77 0.06 3.65
C THR A 50 -7.51 0.63 4.84
N ASP A 51 -6.79 1.01 5.88
CA ASP A 51 -7.27 1.76 7.04
C ASP A 51 -6.73 3.21 6.99
N GLN A 52 -7.15 4.05 7.91
CA GLN A 52 -6.52 5.35 8.19
C GLN A 52 -5.40 5.12 9.22
N PHE A 53 -4.18 4.92 8.73
CA PHE A 53 -3.04 4.49 9.54
C PHE A 53 -1.74 5.20 9.12
N GLU A 54 -1.65 6.49 9.43
CA GLU A 54 -0.47 7.32 9.10
C GLU A 54 0.79 6.81 9.84
N PRO A 55 1.95 6.71 9.17
CA PRO A 55 2.29 7.19 7.82
C PRO A 55 2.15 6.14 6.71
N TYR A 56 1.54 5.00 6.97
CA TYR A 56 1.48 3.89 6.00
C TYR A 56 0.43 4.13 4.93
N ASN A 57 -0.79 4.43 5.31
CA ASN A 57 -1.93 4.70 4.44
C ASN A 57 -2.90 5.67 5.13
N TYR A 58 -3.21 6.76 4.47
CA TYR A 58 -4.10 7.79 4.98
C TYR A 58 -4.61 8.68 3.83
N LEU A 59 -5.63 9.49 4.10
CA LEU A 59 -6.12 10.47 3.15
C LEU A 59 -5.43 11.82 3.37
N ASP A 60 -4.92 12.42 2.29
CA ASP A 60 -4.42 13.79 2.33
C ASP A 60 -5.57 14.80 2.46
N SER A 61 -5.24 16.09 2.58
CA SER A 61 -6.22 17.16 2.69
C SER A 61 -7.16 17.31 1.47
N LYS A 62 -6.83 16.64 0.36
CA LYS A 62 -7.62 16.61 -0.89
C LYS A 62 -8.44 15.33 -1.03
N GLY A 63 -8.33 14.41 -0.08
CA GLY A 63 -9.00 13.12 -0.11
C GLY A 63 -8.30 12.06 -0.96
N ASN A 64 -7.03 12.24 -1.33
CA ASN A 64 -6.26 11.22 -2.03
C ASN A 64 -5.64 10.24 -1.03
N ASN A 65 -5.62 8.96 -1.40
CA ASN A 65 -4.85 7.97 -0.65
C ASN A 65 -3.36 8.22 -0.83
N VAL A 66 -2.62 8.33 0.27
CA VAL A 66 -1.19 8.59 0.34
C VAL A 66 -0.54 7.76 1.45
N GLY A 67 0.79 7.67 1.43
CA GLY A 67 1.59 6.98 2.44
C GLY A 67 2.45 5.87 1.86
N VAL A 68 3.29 5.29 2.72
CA VAL A 68 4.30 4.30 2.32
C VAL A 68 3.67 3.08 1.62
N ASP A 69 2.60 2.55 2.18
CA ASP A 69 1.93 1.38 1.62
C ASP A 69 1.22 1.70 0.30
N VAL A 70 0.67 2.92 0.17
CA VAL A 70 0.02 3.39 -1.07
C VAL A 70 1.03 3.51 -2.21
N GLU A 71 2.20 4.08 -1.95
CA GLU A 71 3.27 4.21 -2.94
C GLU A 71 3.81 2.85 -3.37
N LEU A 72 4.10 1.96 -2.40
CA LEU A 72 4.58 0.61 -2.66
C LEU A 72 3.57 -0.22 -3.44
N ALA A 73 2.29 -0.21 -3.03
CA ALA A 73 1.23 -0.95 -3.70
C ALA A 73 1.01 -0.44 -5.14
N THR A 74 1.03 0.89 -5.32
CA THR A 74 0.86 1.51 -6.63
C THR A 74 1.96 1.06 -7.59
N GLU A 75 3.22 1.09 -7.15
CA GLU A 75 4.35 0.69 -7.97
C GLU A 75 4.36 -0.82 -8.25
N ALA A 76 4.10 -1.64 -7.21
CA ALA A 76 4.09 -3.09 -7.34
C ALA A 76 3.01 -3.56 -8.32
N PHE A 77 1.76 -3.13 -8.13
CA PHE A 77 0.66 -3.57 -8.98
C PHE A 77 0.75 -3.04 -10.41
N LYS A 78 1.26 -1.83 -10.63
CA LYS A 78 1.55 -1.33 -11.97
C LYS A 78 2.57 -2.21 -12.71
N ARG A 79 3.62 -2.66 -12.04
CA ARG A 79 4.62 -3.58 -12.64
C ARG A 79 4.01 -4.94 -12.98
N LEU A 80 3.04 -5.38 -12.21
CA LEU A 80 2.29 -6.62 -12.44
C LEU A 80 1.18 -6.48 -13.48
N GLY A 81 0.96 -5.27 -14.03
CA GLY A 81 -0.05 -5.01 -15.05
C GLY A 81 -1.47 -4.82 -14.51
N TYR A 82 -1.60 -4.38 -13.27
CA TYR A 82 -2.88 -4.05 -12.63
C TYR A 82 -3.01 -2.54 -12.39
N GLU A 83 -4.25 -2.06 -12.33
CA GLU A 83 -4.60 -0.72 -11.85
C GLU A 83 -5.04 -0.82 -10.37
N PRO A 84 -4.23 -0.32 -9.41
CA PRO A 84 -4.57 -0.38 -8.00
C PRO A 84 -5.69 0.61 -7.67
N ARG A 85 -6.69 0.14 -6.93
CA ARG A 85 -7.80 0.95 -6.38
C ARG A 85 -7.84 0.79 -4.87
N PHE A 86 -7.58 1.87 -4.15
CA PHE A 86 -7.60 1.89 -2.70
C PHE A 86 -9.03 2.11 -2.18
N CYS A 87 -9.43 1.28 -1.23
CA CYS A 87 -10.71 1.34 -0.54
C CYS A 87 -10.44 1.48 0.97
N VAL A 88 -10.79 2.63 1.54
CA VAL A 88 -10.73 2.80 3.00
C VAL A 88 -11.89 2.02 3.61
N ILE A 89 -11.57 1.08 4.50
CA ILE A 89 -12.51 0.16 5.11
C ILE A 89 -12.56 0.34 6.63
N SER A 90 -13.64 -0.14 7.27
CA SER A 90 -13.61 -0.41 8.69
C SER A 90 -12.62 -1.55 8.95
N TRP A 91 -11.62 -1.30 9.81
CA TRP A 91 -10.56 -2.29 10.05
C TRP A 91 -11.08 -3.60 10.63
N GLU A 92 -12.14 -3.56 11.38
CA GLU A 92 -12.79 -4.74 11.95
C GLU A 92 -13.42 -5.64 10.88
N ASP A 93 -13.88 -5.04 9.76
CA ASP A 93 -14.56 -5.77 8.69
C ASP A 93 -13.61 -6.37 7.63
N LYS A 94 -12.29 -6.11 7.74
CA LYS A 94 -11.29 -6.49 6.73
C LYS A 94 -11.35 -7.95 6.28
N GLU A 95 -11.57 -8.86 7.23
CA GLU A 95 -11.60 -10.31 6.96
C GLU A 95 -12.86 -10.70 6.21
N GLN A 96 -14.00 -10.13 6.59
CA GLN A 96 -15.27 -10.36 5.92
C GLN A 96 -15.23 -9.82 4.48
N LEU A 97 -14.75 -8.57 4.31
CA LEU A 97 -14.63 -7.93 3.00
C LEU A 97 -13.70 -8.72 2.05
N LEU A 98 -12.59 -9.27 2.58
CA LEU A 98 -11.70 -10.13 1.81
C LEU A 98 -12.34 -11.47 1.46
N SER A 99 -13.10 -12.07 2.40
CA SER A 99 -13.83 -13.33 2.18
C SER A 99 -14.93 -13.17 1.14
N ASP A 100 -15.65 -12.05 1.16
CA ASP A 100 -16.76 -11.73 0.25
C ASP A 100 -16.28 -11.20 -1.12
N GLU A 101 -14.95 -11.14 -1.34
CA GLU A 101 -14.34 -10.62 -2.57
C GLU A 101 -14.72 -9.15 -2.85
N ALA A 102 -15.10 -8.38 -1.82
CA ALA A 102 -15.32 -6.95 -1.92
C ALA A 102 -14.00 -6.18 -2.05
N ILE A 103 -12.91 -6.76 -1.56
CA ILE A 103 -11.52 -6.35 -1.77
C ILE A 103 -10.71 -7.58 -2.18
N ASP A 104 -9.69 -7.36 -3.02
CA ASP A 104 -8.80 -8.43 -3.50
C ASP A 104 -7.67 -8.72 -2.51
N CYS A 105 -7.20 -7.70 -1.80
CA CYS A 105 -6.16 -7.84 -0.78
C CYS A 105 -6.27 -6.78 0.31
N ILE A 106 -5.58 -7.04 1.44
CA ILE A 106 -5.36 -6.10 2.53
C ILE A 106 -3.89 -5.65 2.47
N TRP A 107 -3.65 -4.35 2.28
CA TRP A 107 -2.32 -3.75 2.31
C TRP A 107 -2.37 -2.46 3.15
N ALA A 108 -2.14 -2.59 4.45
CA ALA A 108 -2.33 -1.54 5.44
C ALA A 108 -1.50 -1.82 6.70
N CYS A 109 -0.16 -1.82 6.58
CA CYS A 109 0.73 -2.16 7.70
C CYS A 109 0.34 -3.48 8.39
N TYR A 110 -0.14 -4.46 7.61
CA TYR A 110 -0.76 -5.65 8.17
C TYR A 110 0.26 -6.67 8.63
N THR A 111 0.21 -7.02 9.92
CA THR A 111 1.15 -7.98 10.53
C THR A 111 0.88 -9.40 10.04
N MET A 112 1.87 -9.95 9.34
CA MET A 112 1.91 -11.35 8.89
C MET A 112 2.27 -12.30 10.02
N THR A 113 3.22 -11.91 10.89
CA THR A 113 3.72 -12.75 11.99
C THR A 113 2.59 -13.23 12.90
N GLY A 114 2.50 -14.58 13.05
CA GLY A 114 1.44 -15.25 13.81
C GLY A 114 0.09 -15.34 13.07
N ARG A 115 0.07 -15.04 11.76
CA ARG A 115 -1.10 -15.20 10.89
C ARG A 115 -0.75 -15.88 9.56
N GLU A 116 0.42 -16.54 9.50
CA GLU A 116 0.98 -17.12 8.28
C GLU A 116 0.01 -18.12 7.63
N ASP A 117 -0.69 -18.90 8.42
CA ASP A 117 -1.64 -19.91 7.94
C ASP A 117 -3.03 -19.35 7.57
N LYS A 118 -3.30 -18.07 7.93
CA LYS A 118 -4.65 -17.50 7.79
C LYS A 118 -4.92 -17.00 6.37
N TYR A 119 -3.90 -16.50 5.69
CA TYR A 119 -3.98 -15.84 4.39
C TYR A 119 -3.00 -16.44 3.38
N GLN A 120 -3.22 -16.12 2.10
CA GLN A 120 -2.16 -16.17 1.11
C GLN A 120 -1.38 -14.86 1.21
N TRP A 121 -0.10 -14.93 1.56
CA TRP A 121 0.73 -13.77 1.81
C TRP A 121 1.69 -13.48 0.66
N ALA A 122 1.82 -12.20 0.29
CA ALA A 122 2.96 -11.68 -0.43
C ALA A 122 3.82 -10.85 0.54
N GLY A 123 5.11 -11.13 0.59
CA GLY A 123 6.03 -10.45 1.51
C GLY A 123 6.91 -11.41 2.33
N PRO A 124 7.51 -10.95 3.44
CA PRO A 124 7.33 -9.63 4.04
C PRO A 124 7.95 -8.49 3.19
N TYR A 125 7.29 -7.33 3.11
CA TYR A 125 7.82 -6.16 2.42
C TYR A 125 8.49 -5.16 3.38
N LEU A 126 8.15 -5.21 4.67
CA LEU A 126 8.68 -4.34 5.71
C LEU A 126 8.66 -5.06 7.05
N TYR A 127 9.45 -4.56 8.00
CA TYR A 127 9.40 -4.98 9.40
C TYR A 127 9.10 -3.77 10.29
N SER A 128 8.27 -3.98 11.31
CA SER A 128 7.91 -2.98 12.31
C SER A 128 8.03 -3.57 13.71
N ARG A 129 8.01 -2.71 14.71
CA ARG A 129 7.93 -3.12 16.12
C ARG A 129 6.58 -2.66 16.68
N GLN A 130 6.02 -3.45 17.59
CA GLN A 130 4.97 -2.95 18.47
C GLN A 130 5.63 -2.16 19.59
N MET A 131 5.18 -0.96 19.83
CA MET A 131 5.75 -0.04 20.83
C MET A 131 4.67 0.43 21.78
N ILE A 132 5.12 0.98 22.90
CA ILE A 132 4.26 1.58 23.93
C ILE A 132 4.57 3.07 24.00
N VAL A 133 3.52 3.89 24.03
CA VAL A 133 3.62 5.33 24.27
C VAL A 133 2.84 5.68 25.53
N VAL A 134 3.45 6.54 26.34
CA VAL A 134 2.89 7.08 27.57
C VAL A 134 3.03 8.60 27.58
N ARG A 135 2.30 9.27 28.46
CA ARG A 135 2.52 10.70 28.70
C ARG A 135 3.91 10.91 29.34
N SER A 136 4.58 12.01 28.99
CA SER A 136 5.93 12.30 29.47
C SER A 136 5.97 12.52 30.99
N ASP A 137 4.88 12.99 31.59
CA ASP A 137 4.73 13.22 33.03
C ASP A 137 4.30 11.97 33.83
N HIS A 138 4.11 10.82 33.15
CA HIS A 138 3.71 9.58 33.81
C HIS A 138 4.92 8.81 34.36
N ASP A 139 4.72 8.03 35.41
CA ASP A 139 5.73 7.23 36.12
C ASP A 139 6.03 5.84 35.48
N ILE A 140 5.55 5.58 34.31
CA ILE A 140 5.82 4.35 33.51
C ILE A 140 7.10 4.57 32.70
N TRP A 141 8.21 3.93 33.07
CA TRP A 141 9.52 4.08 32.41
C TRP A 141 9.95 2.82 31.63
N LYS A 142 9.52 1.66 32.10
CA LYS A 142 9.82 0.37 31.51
C LYS A 142 8.55 -0.46 31.34
N PHE A 143 8.70 -1.59 30.64
CA PHE A 143 7.58 -2.43 30.29
C PHE A 143 6.84 -3.00 31.52
N ASP A 144 7.58 -3.41 32.56
CA ASP A 144 7.01 -3.93 33.82
C ASP A 144 6.12 -2.92 34.55
N ASP A 145 6.34 -1.62 34.36
CA ASP A 145 5.55 -0.56 35.01
C ASP A 145 4.12 -0.48 34.45
N LEU A 146 3.81 -1.23 33.37
CA LEU A 146 2.46 -1.38 32.84
C LEU A 146 1.57 -2.28 33.70
N GLU A 147 2.13 -3.01 34.68
CA GLU A 147 1.33 -3.84 35.58
C GLU A 147 0.23 -3.02 36.27
N GLY A 148 -1.01 -3.51 36.13
CA GLY A 148 -2.17 -2.83 36.69
C GLY A 148 -2.59 -1.52 36.00
N LYS A 149 -1.96 -1.10 34.91
CA LYS A 149 -2.29 0.13 34.17
C LYS A 149 -3.40 -0.12 33.13
N ARG A 150 -4.01 0.96 32.65
CA ARG A 150 -4.98 0.95 31.57
C ARG A 150 -4.27 1.19 30.23
N ILE A 151 -4.47 0.32 29.26
CA ILE A 151 -3.88 0.46 27.95
C ILE A 151 -4.94 0.60 26.87
N ALA A 152 -4.66 1.36 25.81
CA ALA A 152 -5.49 1.40 24.63
C ALA A 152 -4.76 0.83 23.42
N VAL A 153 -5.50 0.15 22.57
CA VAL A 153 -5.06 -0.47 21.32
C VAL A 153 -6.11 -0.25 20.23
N GLN A 154 -5.71 -0.34 18.98
CA GLN A 154 -6.69 -0.45 17.92
C GLN A 154 -7.22 -1.89 17.86
N ALA A 155 -8.53 -2.02 17.69
CA ALA A 155 -9.21 -3.31 17.61
C ALA A 155 -8.70 -4.16 16.43
N THR A 156 -8.70 -5.48 16.61
CA THR A 156 -8.29 -6.49 15.61
C THR A 156 -6.85 -6.34 15.08
N THR A 157 -5.99 -5.65 15.85
CA THR A 157 -4.56 -5.48 15.55
C THR A 157 -3.68 -6.46 16.34
N LYS A 158 -2.37 -6.47 16.04
CA LYS A 158 -1.40 -7.24 16.81
C LYS A 158 -1.27 -6.72 18.25
N ALA A 159 -1.45 -5.43 18.47
CA ALA A 159 -1.43 -4.86 19.82
C ALA A 159 -2.59 -5.41 20.69
N GLU A 160 -3.78 -5.56 20.12
CA GLU A 160 -4.90 -6.24 20.81
C GLU A 160 -4.56 -7.70 21.12
N ASP A 161 -4.03 -8.46 20.15
CA ASP A 161 -3.62 -9.85 20.35
C ASP A 161 -2.64 -9.97 21.54
N LEU A 162 -1.69 -9.03 21.66
CA LEU A 162 -0.71 -9.02 22.73
C LEU A 162 -1.34 -8.76 24.10
N PHE A 163 -2.14 -7.71 24.25
CA PHE A 163 -2.60 -7.24 25.55
C PHE A 163 -3.94 -7.83 25.99
N LEU A 164 -4.89 -8.01 25.05
CA LEU A 164 -6.21 -8.57 25.35
C LEU A 164 -6.20 -10.10 25.30
N HIS A 165 -5.63 -10.67 24.24
CA HIS A 165 -5.59 -12.12 24.05
C HIS A 165 -4.35 -12.78 24.64
N ARG A 166 -3.37 -11.98 25.11
CA ARG A 166 -2.16 -12.43 25.81
C ARG A 166 -1.41 -13.55 25.09
N ILE A 167 -1.19 -13.35 23.79
CA ILE A 167 -0.49 -14.33 22.94
C ILE A 167 0.98 -14.53 23.31
N GLU A 168 1.57 -13.60 24.09
CA GLU A 168 2.91 -13.69 24.67
C GLU A 168 2.81 -13.78 26.20
N SER A 169 3.49 -14.76 26.80
CA SER A 169 3.38 -15.04 28.24
C SER A 169 4.04 -13.99 29.14
N ASP A 170 5.06 -13.31 28.62
CA ASP A 170 5.94 -12.45 29.41
C ASP A 170 5.45 -10.98 29.49
N LEU A 171 4.22 -10.73 29.03
CA LEU A 171 3.63 -9.40 29.11
C LEU A 171 3.08 -9.10 30.51
N PRO A 172 3.26 -7.87 31.03
CA PRO A 172 2.68 -7.44 32.31
C PRO A 172 1.15 -7.54 32.25
N THR A 173 0.53 -7.81 33.40
CA THR A 173 -0.93 -7.86 33.52
C THR A 173 -1.49 -6.49 33.69
N VAL A 174 -2.07 -5.93 32.62
CA VAL A 174 -2.75 -4.64 32.64
C VAL A 174 -4.12 -4.76 33.30
N SER A 175 -4.61 -3.69 33.95
CA SER A 175 -5.93 -3.70 34.60
C SER A 175 -7.07 -3.62 33.61
N GLN A 176 -6.85 -3.00 32.46
CA GLN A 176 -7.85 -2.82 31.42
C GLN A 176 -7.22 -2.63 30.05
N VAL A 177 -7.76 -3.31 29.04
CA VAL A 177 -7.45 -3.09 27.63
C VAL A 177 -8.68 -2.43 26.98
N ASN A 178 -8.48 -1.24 26.41
CA ASN A 178 -9.52 -0.50 25.69
C ASN A 178 -9.25 -0.61 24.19
N CYS A 179 -10.12 -1.31 23.48
CA CYS A 179 -9.99 -1.49 22.03
C CYS A 179 -10.84 -0.43 21.32
N PHE A 180 -10.22 0.29 20.40
CA PHE A 180 -10.85 1.34 19.60
C PHE A 180 -10.84 0.96 18.13
N SER A 181 -11.91 1.24 17.41
CA SER A 181 -12.00 0.97 15.98
C SER A 181 -11.05 1.89 15.18
N ALA A 182 -10.90 3.15 15.61
CA ALA A 182 -10.03 4.14 14.96
C ALA A 182 -8.83 4.52 15.84
N THR A 183 -7.68 4.76 15.22
CA THR A 183 -6.46 5.21 15.91
C THR A 183 -6.62 6.59 16.55
N GLU A 184 -7.41 7.48 15.95
CA GLU A 184 -7.70 8.82 16.47
C GLU A 184 -8.38 8.78 17.83
N ASP A 185 -9.29 7.82 18.04
CA ASP A 185 -9.97 7.63 19.34
C ASP A 185 -9.01 7.09 20.40
N MET A 186 -8.11 6.18 20.02
CA MET A 186 -7.03 5.71 20.89
C MET A 186 -6.12 6.88 21.30
N PHE A 187 -5.73 7.75 20.37
CA PHE A 187 -4.96 8.96 20.67
C PHE A 187 -5.74 9.96 21.51
N ALA A 188 -7.05 10.09 21.30
CA ALA A 188 -7.89 10.93 22.13
C ALA A 188 -7.98 10.41 23.57
N ALA A 189 -8.00 9.09 23.76
CA ALA A 189 -8.08 8.47 25.08
C ALA A 189 -6.86 8.79 25.94
N ILE A 190 -5.64 8.72 25.38
CA ILE A 190 -4.42 9.07 26.13
C ILE A 190 -4.33 10.59 26.38
N ARG A 191 -4.73 11.43 25.39
CA ARG A 191 -4.77 12.89 25.59
C ARG A 191 -5.70 13.30 26.72
N LYS A 192 -6.81 12.59 26.88
CA LYS A 192 -7.83 12.84 27.92
C LYS A 192 -7.56 12.09 29.22
N ASN A 193 -6.44 11.38 29.35
CA ASN A 193 -6.07 10.58 30.51
C ASN A 193 -7.09 9.47 30.85
N TYR A 194 -7.81 8.95 29.83
CA TYR A 194 -8.69 7.80 30.01
C TYR A 194 -7.90 6.49 30.07
N VAL A 195 -6.70 6.47 29.50
CA VAL A 195 -5.73 5.38 29.55
C VAL A 195 -4.36 5.91 29.95
N ASP A 196 -3.53 5.02 30.49
CA ASP A 196 -2.20 5.33 30.98
C ASP A 196 -1.13 5.13 29.88
N ALA A 197 -1.43 4.24 28.91
CA ALA A 197 -0.57 3.92 27.79
C ALA A 197 -1.38 3.60 26.53
N ILE A 198 -0.74 3.71 25.37
CA ILE A 198 -1.23 3.20 24.10
C ILE A 198 -0.19 2.27 23.48
N ALA A 199 -0.65 1.24 22.72
CA ALA A 199 0.21 0.31 22.01
C ALA A 199 -0.14 0.21 20.53
N GLY A 200 0.88 0.05 19.68
CA GLY A 200 0.73 -0.07 18.25
C GLY A 200 2.06 -0.10 17.50
N HIS A 201 2.00 0.01 16.19
CA HIS A 201 3.19 0.04 15.33
C HIS A 201 4.04 1.28 15.56
N GLU A 202 5.37 1.08 15.58
CA GLU A 202 6.36 2.12 15.91
C GLU A 202 6.22 3.40 15.10
N ALA A 203 6.09 3.32 13.76
CA ALA A 203 6.08 4.51 12.92
C ALA A 203 4.85 5.39 13.18
N MET A 204 3.68 4.78 13.35
CA MET A 204 2.43 5.48 13.70
C MET A 204 2.56 6.15 15.09
N LEU A 205 3.05 5.42 16.08
CA LEU A 205 3.23 5.96 17.43
C LEU A 205 4.33 7.03 17.50
N ARG A 206 5.41 6.89 16.73
CA ARG A 206 6.47 7.89 16.63
C ARG A 206 5.93 9.20 16.08
N LYS A 207 5.15 9.14 15.00
CA LYS A 207 4.48 10.35 14.49
C LYS A 207 3.61 11.01 15.55
N PHE A 208 2.81 10.24 16.29
CA PHE A 208 2.00 10.78 17.39
C PHE A 208 2.86 11.46 18.49
N VAL A 209 4.01 10.87 18.84
CA VAL A 209 4.94 11.45 19.83
C VAL A 209 5.56 12.74 19.30
N ASP A 210 6.02 12.74 18.06
CA ASP A 210 6.65 13.90 17.40
C ASP A 210 5.68 15.07 17.30
N ASP A 211 4.43 14.82 16.90
CA ASP A 211 3.36 15.82 16.82
C ASP A 211 2.93 16.35 18.22
N GLY A 212 3.22 15.59 19.25
CA GLY A 212 2.85 15.93 20.65
C GLY A 212 3.77 16.91 21.37
N GLU A 213 4.78 17.48 20.68
CA GLU A 213 5.68 18.54 21.21
C GLU A 213 6.27 18.22 22.61
N GLY A 214 6.64 16.96 22.85
CA GLY A 214 7.22 16.50 24.11
C GLY A 214 6.21 16.09 25.20
N ALA A 215 4.91 16.14 24.92
CA ALA A 215 3.89 15.68 25.87
C ALA A 215 3.86 14.16 26.05
N TYR A 216 4.46 13.42 25.12
CA TYR A 216 4.47 11.96 25.08
C TYR A 216 5.88 11.44 24.88
N ARG A 217 6.12 10.20 25.33
CA ARG A 217 7.36 9.46 25.08
C ARG A 217 7.05 8.00 24.77
N MET A 218 7.90 7.41 23.98
CA MET A 218 7.88 5.99 23.67
C MET A 218 8.78 5.24 24.66
N LEU A 219 8.36 4.07 25.13
CA LEU A 219 9.23 3.20 25.91
C LEU A 219 10.32 2.63 24.99
N GLU A 220 11.51 2.36 25.53
CA GLU A 220 12.64 1.80 24.76
C GLU A 220 12.39 0.34 24.38
N GLU A 221 11.68 -0.38 25.23
CA GLU A 221 11.38 -1.80 25.05
C GLU A 221 10.27 -2.00 24.03
N SER A 222 10.40 -3.05 23.24
CA SER A 222 9.41 -3.45 22.25
C SER A 222 8.89 -4.85 22.58
N PRO A 223 7.61 -5.01 22.89
CA PRO A 223 7.05 -6.32 23.20
C PRO A 223 7.00 -7.29 22.02
N TYR A 224 7.09 -6.80 20.79
CA TYR A 224 6.91 -7.65 19.64
C TYR A 224 7.46 -7.06 18.33
N ARG A 225 8.05 -7.91 17.48
CA ARG A 225 8.43 -7.61 16.10
C ARG A 225 7.39 -8.15 15.13
N SER A 226 6.98 -7.31 14.20
CA SER A 226 6.01 -7.64 13.16
C SER A 226 6.68 -7.66 11.79
N ALA A 227 6.56 -8.78 11.07
CA ALA A 227 6.76 -8.80 9.63
C ALA A 227 5.46 -8.33 8.97
N LEU A 228 5.54 -7.37 8.06
CA LEU A 228 4.39 -6.80 7.36
C LEU A 228 4.27 -7.42 5.98
N GLY A 229 3.08 -7.85 5.62
CA GLY A 229 2.79 -8.48 4.34
C GLY A 229 1.49 -7.99 3.72
N VAL A 230 1.28 -8.35 2.46
CA VAL A 230 0.02 -8.18 1.76
C VAL A 230 -0.78 -9.45 1.89
N ALA A 231 -1.98 -9.35 2.45
CA ALA A 231 -2.84 -10.50 2.69
C ALA A 231 -3.88 -10.65 1.58
N PHE A 232 -3.86 -11.78 0.91
CA PHE A 232 -4.90 -12.23 -0.03
C PHE A 232 -5.73 -13.34 0.61
N ARG A 233 -6.92 -13.58 0.08
CA ARG A 233 -7.71 -14.74 0.48
C ARG A 233 -6.92 -16.03 0.22
N LYS A 234 -6.95 -16.95 1.17
CA LYS A 234 -6.20 -18.22 1.07
C LYS A 234 -6.56 -19.00 -0.19
N GLY A 235 -5.55 -19.39 -0.96
CA GLY A 235 -5.69 -20.13 -2.21
C GLY A 235 -6.02 -19.27 -3.43
N THR A 236 -5.94 -17.94 -3.34
CA THR A 236 -6.07 -17.03 -4.48
C THR A 236 -4.76 -16.28 -4.71
N HIS A 237 -4.58 -15.75 -5.93
CA HIS A 237 -3.45 -14.87 -6.28
C HIS A 237 -2.06 -15.44 -5.92
N ALA A 238 -1.89 -16.77 -6.00
CA ALA A 238 -0.60 -17.42 -5.75
C ALA A 238 0.47 -17.05 -6.81
N GLU A 239 0.03 -16.45 -7.92
CA GLU A 239 0.86 -15.94 -9.00
C GLU A 239 1.43 -14.53 -8.75
N LEU A 240 0.87 -13.78 -7.81
CA LEU A 240 1.33 -12.45 -7.40
C LEU A 240 2.36 -12.53 -6.27
#